data_74319f0e52f2d7b833f92acfdab55203
#
_entry.id   74319f0e52f2d7b833f92acfdab55203
#
_cell.length_a   1.000
_cell.length_b   1.000
_cell.length_c   1.000
_cell.angle_alpha   90.00
_cell.angle_beta   90.00
_cell.angle_gamma   90.00
#
_symmetry.space_group_name_H-M   'P 1'
#
loop_
_entity.id
_entity.type
_entity.pdbx_description
1 polymer ?
#
loop_
_entity_poly.entity_id
_entity_poly.type
_entity_poly.pdbx_seq_one_letter_code
_entity_poly.pdbx_strand_id
1 'polypeptide(L)'
;MSLHDAVAKYVENGDVLATGGFTTNRKPYAAVSEILRQGQKDFIVYAGPGGGEVDMLIGEGRVAAYINCYTANSGYTNVSRRFRAAIEKGQLTYEDYSQDVLMLMLHASSLGLPFLPVRLMQGSGLMKYWGISEEKRKTMPKMEDLKCVEIENPMVPGQKVVAVPVPRIDTALIHVQQASPDGTCIICGDEFHDIDIAVAARKTIVTCEEIVSNEYIRRDPTKTRIFGECVQAVVKAPYGAWPAQCYDYYDDDDAALKEYDKASKYQDKTDAVEQLAKAAAKAVKALEKAPADEKLKLAAEAAEKAAKAAAAGELIPETFEDYLNKWVYGCKDQAELLDKIGGSRLMRLKNEPHLGYSTTH
;
A
#
# COMPACT_ATOMS: atom_id res chain seq x y z
N MET A 1 16.92 16.47 0.05
CA MET A 1 16.50 16.96 -1.28
C MET A 1 14.99 17.13 -1.32
N SER A 2 14.40 17.67 -2.39
CA SER A 2 12.94 17.69 -2.55
C SER A 2 12.40 16.28 -2.81
N LEU A 3 11.10 16.05 -2.54
CA LEU A 3 10.47 14.76 -2.84
C LEU A 3 10.44 14.51 -4.35
N HIS A 4 10.16 15.56 -5.12
CA HIS A 4 10.19 15.50 -6.59
C HIS A 4 11.54 15.01 -7.12
N ASP A 5 12.65 15.61 -6.67
CA ASP A 5 13.98 15.21 -7.12
C ASP A 5 14.36 13.80 -6.65
N ALA A 6 13.92 13.40 -5.44
CA ALA A 6 14.19 12.07 -4.92
C ALA A 6 13.51 10.99 -5.78
N VAL A 7 12.23 11.17 -6.08
CA VAL A 7 11.47 10.24 -6.93
C VAL A 7 12.02 10.24 -8.36
N ALA A 8 12.24 11.41 -8.96
CA ALA A 8 12.78 11.51 -10.32
C ALA A 8 14.16 10.85 -10.48
N LYS A 9 14.98 10.88 -9.43
CA LYS A 9 16.35 10.35 -9.47
C LYS A 9 16.44 8.86 -9.14
N TYR A 10 15.60 8.36 -8.25
CA TYR A 10 15.80 7.05 -7.66
C TYR A 10 14.68 6.04 -7.97
N VAL A 11 13.54 6.46 -8.53
CA VAL A 11 12.45 5.55 -8.92
C VAL A 11 12.40 5.42 -10.43
N GLU A 12 12.58 4.20 -10.94
CA GLU A 12 12.61 3.90 -12.36
C GLU A 12 11.40 3.01 -12.75
N ASN A 13 10.95 3.13 -13.99
CA ASN A 13 9.94 2.20 -14.52
C ASN A 13 10.46 0.76 -14.45
N GLY A 14 9.61 -0.16 -14.00
CA GLY A 14 9.96 -1.57 -13.83
C GLY A 14 10.81 -1.88 -12.60
N ASP A 15 10.94 -0.96 -11.65
CA ASP A 15 11.61 -1.27 -10.37
C ASP A 15 10.82 -2.32 -9.57
N VAL A 16 11.58 -3.17 -8.88
CA VAL A 16 11.04 -3.95 -7.75
C VAL A 16 10.95 -3.00 -6.57
N LEU A 17 9.71 -2.62 -6.26
CA LEU A 17 9.39 -1.60 -5.26
C LEU A 17 8.91 -2.25 -3.97
N ALA A 18 9.48 -1.85 -2.84
CA ALA A 18 8.97 -2.22 -1.52
C ALA A 18 8.47 -0.98 -0.76
N THR A 19 7.31 -1.09 -0.08
CA THR A 19 6.74 -0.01 0.73
C THR A 19 6.76 -0.39 2.20
N GLY A 20 7.22 0.51 3.06
CA GLY A 20 7.28 0.35 4.51
C GLY A 20 5.95 0.65 5.22
N GLY A 21 6.04 0.69 6.55
CA GLY A 21 4.92 0.91 7.44
C GLY A 21 4.03 -0.33 7.62
N PHE A 22 3.18 -0.31 8.64
CA PHE A 22 2.31 -1.43 8.98
C PHE A 22 0.85 -0.98 9.10
N THR A 23 -0.07 -1.71 8.48
CA THR A 23 -1.51 -1.41 8.41
C THR A 23 -1.78 0.05 7.96
N THR A 24 -2.30 0.91 8.85
CA THR A 24 -2.48 2.35 8.61
C THR A 24 -1.41 3.19 9.32
N ASN A 25 -0.24 2.63 9.67
CA ASN A 25 0.82 3.37 10.34
C ASN A 25 2.04 3.56 9.43
N ARG A 26 2.49 4.81 9.29
CA ARG A 26 3.70 5.22 8.56
C ARG A 26 3.76 4.76 7.08
N LYS A 27 2.59 4.62 6.42
CA LYS A 27 2.56 4.32 4.99
C LYS A 27 3.12 5.51 4.18
N PRO A 28 3.97 5.27 3.16
CA PRO A 28 4.67 6.34 2.44
C PRO A 28 3.78 7.02 1.39
N TYR A 29 2.61 7.55 1.79
CA TYR A 29 1.65 8.17 0.87
C TYR A 29 2.22 9.37 0.10
N ALA A 30 3.06 10.19 0.74
CA ALA A 30 3.68 11.32 0.06
C ALA A 30 4.56 10.85 -1.11
N ALA A 31 5.38 9.81 -0.90
CA ALA A 31 6.25 9.27 -1.94
C ALA A 31 5.45 8.61 -3.07
N VAL A 32 4.41 7.86 -2.73
CA VAL A 32 3.52 7.24 -3.72
C VAL A 32 2.75 8.28 -4.52
N SER A 33 2.23 9.34 -3.88
CA SER A 33 1.58 10.45 -4.56
C SER A 33 2.52 11.14 -5.56
N GLU A 34 3.80 11.29 -5.20
CA GLU A 34 4.78 11.87 -6.11
C GLU A 34 5.10 10.95 -7.30
N ILE A 35 5.20 9.64 -7.08
CA ILE A 35 5.32 8.65 -8.16
C ILE A 35 4.14 8.75 -9.14
N LEU A 36 2.92 8.89 -8.61
CA LEU A 36 1.73 9.04 -9.45
C LEU A 36 1.80 10.32 -10.28
N ARG A 37 2.20 11.46 -9.69
CA ARG A 37 2.37 12.74 -10.39
C ARG A 37 3.41 12.68 -11.51
N GLN A 38 4.53 11.99 -11.27
CA GLN A 38 5.61 11.86 -12.26
C GLN A 38 5.34 10.77 -13.31
N GLY A 39 4.46 9.81 -13.00
CA GLY A 39 3.99 8.82 -13.96
C GLY A 39 4.83 7.55 -14.08
N GLN A 40 5.74 7.27 -13.16
CA GLN A 40 6.47 6.00 -13.15
C GLN A 40 5.51 4.82 -13.01
N LYS A 41 5.87 3.68 -13.60
CA LYS A 41 4.98 2.51 -13.73
C LYS A 41 5.73 1.20 -13.94
N ASP A 42 4.96 0.15 -14.17
CA ASP A 42 5.42 -1.21 -14.45
C ASP A 42 6.15 -1.85 -13.27
N PHE A 43 5.81 -1.44 -12.05
CA PHE A 43 6.44 -1.93 -10.82
C PHE A 43 6.10 -3.40 -10.52
N ILE A 44 7.08 -4.14 -9.99
CA ILE A 44 6.84 -5.35 -9.22
C ILE A 44 6.82 -4.91 -7.74
N VAL A 45 5.67 -4.97 -7.09
CA VAL A 45 5.50 -4.43 -5.74
C VAL A 45 5.51 -5.53 -4.70
N TYR A 46 6.36 -5.37 -3.70
CA TYR A 46 6.35 -6.14 -2.46
C TYR A 46 5.86 -5.22 -1.34
N ALA A 47 4.71 -5.51 -0.78
CA ALA A 47 4.18 -4.77 0.36
C ALA A 47 3.54 -5.74 1.35
N GLY A 48 3.90 -5.62 2.56
CA GLY A 48 3.32 -6.48 3.57
C GLY A 48 2.98 -5.74 4.85
N PRO A 49 1.75 -5.61 5.21
CA PRO A 49 0.53 -5.58 4.41
C PRO A 49 0.39 -4.26 3.64
N GLY A 50 -0.12 -4.33 2.41
CA GLY A 50 -0.41 -3.14 1.60
C GLY A 50 -1.64 -2.39 2.09
N GLY A 51 -1.64 -1.09 1.97
CA GLY A 51 -2.76 -0.21 2.28
C GLY A 51 -3.24 0.59 1.08
N GLY A 52 -3.77 1.78 1.34
CA GLY A 52 -4.26 2.67 0.29
C GLY A 52 -3.15 3.19 -0.63
N GLU A 53 -1.91 3.26 -0.16
CA GLU A 53 -0.76 3.66 -0.97
C GLU A 53 -0.51 2.68 -2.14
N VAL A 54 -0.60 1.38 -1.87
CA VAL A 54 -0.50 0.35 -2.92
C VAL A 54 -1.77 0.28 -3.75
N ASP A 55 -2.94 0.44 -3.12
CA ASP A 55 -4.23 0.46 -3.81
C ASP A 55 -4.33 1.60 -4.83
N MET A 56 -3.72 2.76 -4.54
CA MET A 56 -3.61 3.88 -5.50
C MET A 56 -2.73 3.51 -6.70
N LEU A 57 -1.56 2.89 -6.47
CA LEU A 57 -0.68 2.44 -7.58
C LEU A 57 -1.39 1.41 -8.47
N ILE A 58 -2.12 0.47 -7.87
CA ILE A 58 -2.88 -0.54 -8.59
C ILE A 58 -4.03 0.11 -9.38
N GLY A 59 -4.78 1.01 -8.75
CA GLY A 59 -5.91 1.71 -9.38
C GLY A 59 -5.51 2.54 -10.59
N GLU A 60 -4.31 3.11 -10.58
CA GLU A 60 -3.70 3.85 -11.69
C GLU A 60 -2.95 2.97 -12.70
N GLY A 61 -3.02 1.64 -12.55
CA GLY A 61 -2.36 0.71 -13.47
C GLY A 61 -0.82 0.82 -13.48
N ARG A 62 -0.21 1.21 -12.35
CA ARG A 62 1.25 1.36 -12.22
C ARG A 62 1.97 0.07 -11.87
N VAL A 63 1.24 -0.97 -11.50
CA VAL A 63 1.75 -2.23 -10.97
C VAL A 63 1.68 -3.33 -12.03
N ALA A 64 2.83 -3.84 -12.45
CA ALA A 64 2.94 -4.97 -13.37
C ALA A 64 2.72 -6.32 -12.65
N ALA A 65 3.23 -6.44 -11.43
CA ALA A 65 2.96 -7.58 -10.56
C ALA A 65 2.92 -7.16 -9.09
N TYR A 66 2.06 -7.80 -8.34
CA TYR A 66 1.91 -7.54 -6.90
C TYR A 66 2.11 -8.83 -6.11
N ILE A 67 3.13 -8.81 -5.24
CA ILE A 67 3.46 -9.90 -4.33
C ILE A 67 2.93 -9.51 -2.95
N ASN A 68 1.99 -10.27 -2.45
CA ASN A 68 1.05 -9.84 -1.43
C ASN A 68 0.89 -10.88 -0.31
N CYS A 69 0.45 -10.43 0.86
CA CYS A 69 -0.05 -11.26 1.94
C CYS A 69 -1.38 -10.75 2.48
N TYR A 70 -1.58 -9.44 2.41
CA TYR A 70 -2.78 -8.75 2.87
C TYR A 70 -2.83 -7.34 2.28
N THR A 71 -4.01 -6.90 1.83
CA THR A 71 -4.17 -5.57 1.24
C THR A 71 -5.49 -4.95 1.67
N ALA A 72 -5.42 -4.03 2.63
CA ALA A 72 -6.55 -3.24 3.11
C ALA A 72 -6.10 -2.02 3.91
N ASN A 73 -6.94 -1.01 3.99
CA ASN A 73 -6.88 -0.01 5.05
C ASN A 73 -7.59 -0.59 6.27
N SER A 74 -6.83 -1.19 7.17
CA SER A 74 -7.35 -1.87 8.37
C SER A 74 -8.24 -0.94 9.19
N GLY A 75 -9.40 -1.44 9.61
CA GLY A 75 -10.42 -0.65 10.29
C GLY A 75 -11.40 0.09 9.37
N TYR A 76 -11.07 0.28 8.09
CA TYR A 76 -11.89 1.00 7.10
C TYR A 76 -12.40 0.11 5.97
N THR A 77 -11.59 -0.80 5.48
CA THR A 77 -11.98 -1.79 4.48
C THR A 77 -11.50 -3.19 4.89
N ASN A 78 -12.24 -4.22 4.46
CA ASN A 78 -11.78 -5.61 4.60
C ASN A 78 -10.77 -6.00 3.50
N VAL A 79 -10.91 -5.40 2.33
CA VAL A 79 -10.02 -5.57 1.17
C VAL A 79 -10.01 -4.26 0.39
N SER A 80 -8.85 -3.76 0.02
CA SER A 80 -8.69 -2.55 -0.79
C SER A 80 -9.43 -2.67 -2.12
N ARG A 81 -10.18 -1.64 -2.48
CA ARG A 81 -11.20 -1.73 -3.53
C ARG A 81 -10.63 -1.75 -4.94
N ARG A 82 -9.57 -1.00 -5.19
CA ARG A 82 -8.92 -1.00 -6.52
C ARG A 82 -8.17 -2.29 -6.76
N PHE A 83 -7.48 -2.81 -5.75
CA PHE A 83 -6.87 -4.13 -5.76
C PHE A 83 -7.90 -5.21 -6.10
N ARG A 84 -9.01 -5.25 -5.36
CA ARG A 84 -10.09 -6.20 -5.61
C ARG A 84 -10.66 -6.07 -7.03
N ALA A 85 -10.97 -4.86 -7.47
CA ALA A 85 -11.52 -4.62 -8.80
C ALA A 85 -10.55 -5.03 -9.91
N ALA A 86 -9.25 -4.77 -9.74
CA ALA A 86 -8.23 -5.16 -10.70
C ALA A 86 -8.10 -6.70 -10.82
N ILE A 87 -8.20 -7.43 -9.71
CA ILE A 87 -8.24 -8.91 -9.72
C ILE A 87 -9.50 -9.43 -10.42
N GLU A 88 -10.68 -8.95 -10.03
CA GLU A 88 -11.96 -9.38 -10.58
C GLU A 88 -12.07 -9.11 -12.10
N LYS A 89 -11.39 -8.05 -12.59
CA LYS A 89 -11.31 -7.71 -14.03
C LYS A 89 -10.14 -8.41 -14.76
N GLY A 90 -9.30 -9.17 -14.07
CA GLY A 90 -8.09 -9.81 -14.65
C GLY A 90 -7.02 -8.81 -15.11
N GLN A 91 -6.98 -7.61 -14.53
CA GLN A 91 -6.08 -6.52 -14.90
C GLN A 91 -4.78 -6.50 -14.08
N LEU A 92 -4.73 -7.23 -12.96
CA LEU A 92 -3.57 -7.28 -12.07
C LEU A 92 -2.96 -8.68 -12.09
N THR A 93 -1.67 -8.75 -12.35
CA THR A 93 -0.86 -9.94 -12.09
C THR A 93 -0.50 -9.95 -10.60
N TYR A 94 -0.90 -10.98 -9.87
CA TYR A 94 -0.64 -11.03 -8.43
C TYR A 94 -0.44 -12.45 -7.93
N GLU A 95 0.22 -12.56 -6.78
CA GLU A 95 0.34 -13.82 -6.04
C GLU A 95 0.37 -13.58 -4.53
N ASP A 96 -0.09 -14.59 -3.79
CA ASP A 96 -0.17 -14.55 -2.34
C ASP A 96 0.89 -15.45 -1.70
N TYR A 97 1.49 -14.94 -0.64
CA TYR A 97 2.20 -15.69 0.38
C TYR A 97 1.45 -15.54 1.72
N SER A 98 1.76 -16.38 2.69
CA SER A 98 1.39 -16.06 4.08
C SER A 98 2.23 -14.88 4.57
N GLN A 99 1.69 -14.09 5.50
CA GLN A 99 2.38 -12.89 5.97
C GLN A 99 3.76 -13.19 6.55
N ASP A 100 3.87 -14.25 7.34
CA ASP A 100 5.12 -14.73 7.91
C ASP A 100 6.16 -15.12 6.85
N VAL A 101 5.75 -15.82 5.79
CA VAL A 101 6.67 -16.18 4.69
C VAL A 101 7.13 -14.93 3.94
N LEU A 102 6.22 -14.02 3.60
CA LEU A 102 6.59 -12.79 2.90
C LEU A 102 7.57 -11.93 3.71
N MET A 103 7.34 -11.82 5.02
CA MET A 103 8.27 -11.09 5.91
C MET A 103 9.63 -11.78 5.99
N LEU A 104 9.65 -13.08 6.09
CA LEU A 104 10.90 -13.86 6.06
C LEU A 104 11.64 -13.73 4.72
N MET A 105 10.93 -13.64 3.59
CA MET A 105 11.55 -13.37 2.27
C MET A 105 12.22 -12.00 2.24
N LEU A 106 11.59 -10.95 2.77
CA LEU A 106 12.18 -9.61 2.87
C LEU A 106 13.39 -9.60 3.81
N HIS A 107 13.29 -10.28 4.94
CA HIS A 107 14.43 -10.44 5.86
C HIS A 107 15.57 -11.22 5.19
N ALA A 108 15.29 -12.31 4.50
CA ALA A 108 16.29 -13.05 3.74
C ALA A 108 16.96 -12.21 2.64
N SER A 109 16.19 -11.26 2.04
CA SER A 109 16.73 -10.30 1.09
C SER A 109 17.75 -9.36 1.73
N SER A 110 17.49 -8.87 2.94
CA SER A 110 18.44 -8.03 3.70
C SER A 110 19.73 -8.77 4.05
N LEU A 111 19.66 -10.09 4.21
CA LEU A 111 20.82 -10.95 4.47
C LEU A 111 21.54 -11.40 3.19
N GLY A 112 21.05 -11.07 2.01
CA GLY A 112 21.64 -11.49 0.73
C GLY A 112 21.50 -12.98 0.45
N LEU A 113 20.49 -13.67 1.00
CA LEU A 113 20.27 -15.09 0.76
C LEU A 113 19.78 -15.32 -0.67
N PRO A 114 20.20 -16.41 -1.35
CA PRO A 114 19.75 -16.70 -2.71
C PRO A 114 18.32 -17.27 -2.78
N PHE A 115 17.88 -17.96 -1.75
CA PHE A 115 16.53 -18.50 -1.53
C PHE A 115 16.35 -18.80 -0.04
N LEU A 116 15.11 -19.04 0.39
CA LEU A 116 14.80 -19.31 1.79
C LEU A 116 14.08 -20.65 1.94
N PRO A 117 14.63 -21.66 2.66
CA PRO A 117 13.90 -22.86 3.04
C PRO A 117 13.01 -22.60 4.26
N VAL A 118 11.72 -22.91 4.16
CA VAL A 118 10.74 -22.75 5.23
C VAL A 118 9.94 -24.03 5.47
N ARG A 119 9.40 -24.19 6.68
CA ARG A 119 8.41 -25.23 7.01
C ARG A 119 6.98 -24.76 6.79
N LEU A 120 6.82 -23.48 6.56
CA LEU A 120 5.55 -22.81 6.33
C LEU A 120 5.03 -23.12 4.92
N MET A 121 3.75 -22.85 4.68
CA MET A 121 3.02 -23.14 3.44
C MET A 121 2.75 -24.63 3.13
N GLN A 122 3.47 -25.59 3.72
CA GLN A 122 3.25 -27.01 3.47
C GLN A 122 1.80 -27.40 3.72
N GLY A 123 1.21 -28.16 2.80
CA GLY A 123 -0.18 -28.62 2.88
C GLY A 123 -1.23 -27.52 2.64
N SER A 124 -0.82 -26.29 2.36
CA SER A 124 -1.73 -25.18 2.04
C SER A 124 -1.99 -25.04 0.54
N GLY A 125 -3.09 -24.35 0.20
CA GLY A 125 -3.39 -23.96 -1.19
C GLY A 125 -2.35 -23.02 -1.80
N LEU A 126 -1.56 -22.31 -1.01
CA LEU A 126 -0.54 -21.37 -1.49
C LEU A 126 0.57 -22.05 -2.30
N MET A 127 0.88 -23.32 -2.01
CA MET A 127 1.81 -24.11 -2.81
C MET A 127 1.22 -24.57 -4.15
N LYS A 128 -0.08 -24.83 -4.17
CA LYS A 128 -0.78 -25.37 -5.34
C LYS A 128 -1.24 -24.28 -6.31
N TYR A 129 -1.74 -23.18 -5.77
CA TYR A 129 -2.32 -22.08 -6.53
C TYR A 129 -1.36 -20.88 -6.47
N TRP A 130 -0.54 -20.74 -7.50
CA TRP A 130 0.53 -19.75 -7.48
C TRP A 130 0.04 -18.31 -7.69
N GLY A 131 -1.06 -18.12 -8.42
CA GLY A 131 -1.48 -16.81 -8.89
C GLY A 131 -0.74 -16.37 -10.15
N ILE A 132 0.60 -16.27 -10.10
CA ILE A 132 1.46 -16.02 -11.26
C ILE A 132 2.06 -17.34 -11.73
N SER A 133 1.71 -17.77 -12.96
CA SER A 133 2.25 -19.03 -13.51
C SER A 133 3.74 -18.93 -13.81
N GLU A 134 4.42 -20.08 -13.88
CA GLU A 134 5.83 -20.16 -14.21
C GLU A 134 6.13 -19.52 -15.59
N GLU A 135 5.28 -19.74 -16.59
CA GLU A 135 5.42 -19.14 -17.91
C GLU A 135 5.35 -17.61 -17.85
N LYS A 136 4.42 -17.09 -17.04
CA LYS A 136 4.30 -15.64 -16.86
C LYS A 136 5.49 -15.05 -16.13
N ARG A 137 5.99 -15.73 -15.07
CA ARG A 137 7.17 -15.30 -14.32
C ARG A 137 8.39 -15.17 -15.22
N LYS A 138 8.65 -16.14 -16.12
CA LYS A 138 9.75 -16.11 -17.08
C LYS A 138 9.70 -14.95 -18.08
N THR A 139 8.53 -14.29 -18.23
CA THR A 139 8.42 -13.07 -19.04
C THR A 139 8.70 -11.80 -18.25
N MET A 140 8.96 -11.89 -16.95
CA MET A 140 9.17 -10.75 -16.04
C MET A 140 10.64 -10.70 -15.59
N PRO A 141 11.46 -9.76 -16.12
CA PRO A 141 12.93 -9.83 -16.00
C PRO A 141 13.49 -9.79 -14.58
N LYS A 142 12.71 -9.33 -13.61
CA LYS A 142 13.15 -9.16 -12.21
C LYS A 142 12.41 -10.09 -11.24
N MET A 143 11.75 -11.11 -11.75
CA MET A 143 11.05 -12.11 -10.95
C MET A 143 11.71 -13.48 -11.14
N GLU A 144 11.86 -14.23 -10.07
CA GLU A 144 12.35 -15.60 -10.12
C GLU A 144 11.33 -16.52 -10.83
N ASP A 145 11.82 -17.56 -11.53
CA ASP A 145 10.98 -18.45 -12.34
C ASP A 145 9.95 -19.23 -11.53
N LEU A 146 10.28 -19.56 -10.27
CA LEU A 146 9.42 -20.38 -9.41
C LEU A 146 8.92 -19.58 -8.20
N LYS A 147 7.65 -19.73 -7.86
CA LYS A 147 7.08 -19.22 -6.62
C LYS A 147 7.56 -19.99 -5.40
N CYS A 148 7.61 -21.31 -5.51
CA CYS A 148 8.11 -22.18 -4.46
C CYS A 148 8.39 -23.57 -5.05
N VAL A 149 9.24 -24.31 -4.34
CA VAL A 149 9.55 -25.71 -4.68
C VAL A 149 9.75 -26.51 -3.41
N GLU A 150 9.24 -27.74 -3.39
CA GLU A 150 9.52 -28.67 -2.29
C GLU A 150 10.89 -29.29 -2.49
N ILE A 151 11.75 -29.20 -1.49
CA ILE A 151 13.09 -29.75 -1.48
C ILE A 151 13.29 -30.66 -0.26
N GLU A 152 14.22 -31.60 -0.35
CA GLU A 152 14.63 -32.38 0.80
C GLU A 152 15.49 -31.53 1.77
N ASN A 153 15.24 -31.66 3.06
CA ASN A 153 16.04 -31.00 4.08
C ASN A 153 17.40 -31.69 4.20
N PRO A 154 18.52 -31.06 3.80
CA PRO A 154 19.82 -31.69 3.82
C PRO A 154 20.31 -32.04 5.25
N MET A 155 19.71 -31.43 6.28
CA MET A 155 20.08 -31.67 7.68
C MET A 155 19.27 -32.81 8.34
N VAL A 156 18.12 -33.17 7.73
CA VAL A 156 17.22 -34.20 8.28
C VAL A 156 16.70 -35.06 7.12
N PRO A 157 17.35 -36.18 6.82
CA PRO A 157 16.97 -37.07 5.72
C PRO A 157 15.50 -37.50 5.81
N GLY A 158 14.81 -37.48 4.69
CA GLY A 158 13.39 -37.82 4.59
C GLY A 158 12.42 -36.70 5.00
N GLN A 159 12.92 -35.59 5.55
CA GLN A 159 12.12 -34.40 5.81
C GLN A 159 12.11 -33.50 4.59
N LYS A 160 10.92 -33.03 4.20
CA LYS A 160 10.74 -32.03 3.15
C LYS A 160 10.48 -30.64 3.72
N VAL A 161 10.97 -29.63 3.02
CA VAL A 161 10.76 -28.20 3.30
C VAL A 161 10.40 -27.49 2.01
N VAL A 162 9.83 -26.29 2.11
CA VAL A 162 9.50 -25.45 0.96
C VAL A 162 10.61 -24.42 0.78
N ALA A 163 11.23 -24.38 -0.38
CA ALA A 163 12.10 -23.28 -0.77
C ALA A 163 11.26 -22.20 -1.48
N VAL A 164 11.41 -20.95 -1.03
CA VAL A 164 10.79 -19.77 -1.64
C VAL A 164 11.87 -18.84 -2.17
N PRO A 165 11.59 -18.04 -3.21
CA PRO A 165 12.55 -17.07 -3.74
C PRO A 165 12.79 -15.95 -2.74
N VAL A 166 13.93 -15.26 -2.90
CA VAL A 166 14.28 -14.08 -2.11
C VAL A 166 14.33 -12.88 -3.08
N PRO A 167 13.46 -11.87 -2.92
CA PRO A 167 13.36 -10.78 -3.87
C PRO A 167 14.60 -9.89 -3.86
N ARG A 168 14.95 -9.33 -5.01
CA ARG A 168 15.97 -8.29 -5.14
C ARG A 168 15.27 -6.94 -5.27
N ILE A 169 15.24 -6.19 -4.17
CA ILE A 169 14.55 -4.91 -4.09
C ILE A 169 15.39 -3.83 -4.79
N ASP A 170 14.81 -3.13 -5.76
CA ASP A 170 15.47 -1.98 -6.40
C ASP A 170 15.27 -0.72 -5.57
N THR A 171 14.03 -0.43 -5.17
CA THR A 171 13.70 0.80 -4.46
C THR A 171 12.79 0.52 -3.26
N ALA A 172 13.18 1.01 -2.08
CA ALA A 172 12.35 1.03 -0.87
C ALA A 172 11.82 2.44 -0.61
N LEU A 173 10.54 2.53 -0.28
CA LEU A 173 9.87 3.76 0.16
C LEU A 173 9.47 3.61 1.62
N ILE A 174 10.02 4.45 2.49
CA ILE A 174 9.80 4.36 3.93
C ILE A 174 9.44 5.73 4.48
N HIS A 175 8.45 5.79 5.36
CA HIS A 175 8.13 6.99 6.12
C HIS A 175 8.48 6.80 7.58
N VAL A 176 9.23 7.75 8.15
CA VAL A 176 9.73 7.69 9.53
C VAL A 176 9.42 8.97 10.29
N GLN A 177 9.49 8.91 11.61
CA GLN A 177 9.29 10.07 12.45
C GLN A 177 10.44 11.07 12.29
N GLN A 178 11.68 10.62 12.41
CA GLN A 178 12.86 11.50 12.37
C GLN A 178 13.97 10.89 11.54
N ALA A 179 14.66 11.72 10.78
CA ALA A 179 15.86 11.34 10.06
C ALA A 179 16.92 12.45 10.15
N SER A 180 18.18 12.06 10.17
CA SER A 180 19.30 13.03 10.07
C SER A 180 19.75 13.20 8.62
N PRO A 181 20.50 14.26 8.30
CA PRO A 181 20.99 14.52 6.96
C PRO A 181 21.88 13.41 6.36
N ASP A 182 22.51 12.60 7.19
CA ASP A 182 23.32 11.45 6.76
C ASP A 182 22.47 10.18 6.46
N GLY A 183 21.16 10.24 6.66
CA GLY A 183 20.26 9.13 6.38
C GLY A 183 19.91 8.26 7.58
N THR A 184 20.51 8.49 8.75
CA THR A 184 20.18 7.73 9.95
C THR A 184 18.77 8.07 10.43
N CYS A 185 17.94 7.05 10.72
CA CYS A 185 16.53 7.23 11.05
C CYS A 185 16.15 6.69 12.42
N ILE A 186 15.22 7.42 13.05
CA ILE A 186 14.51 6.99 14.25
C ILE A 186 13.10 6.59 13.84
N ILE A 187 12.69 5.39 14.25
CA ILE A 187 11.31 4.91 14.14
C ILE A 187 10.77 4.70 15.55
N CYS A 188 9.63 5.31 15.83
CA CYS A 188 8.88 5.10 17.07
C CYS A 188 7.74 4.12 16.82
N GLY A 189 7.51 3.21 17.77
CA GLY A 189 6.47 2.18 17.66
C GLY A 189 6.90 1.00 16.79
N ASP A 190 5.94 0.47 16.03
CA ASP A 190 6.13 -0.73 15.21
C ASP A 190 6.99 -0.44 13.97
N GLU A 191 8.07 -1.17 13.80
CA GLU A 191 9.00 -1.05 12.65
C GLU A 191 8.71 -2.07 11.54
N PHE A 192 8.01 -3.15 11.88
CA PHE A 192 7.64 -4.27 11.03
C PHE A 192 8.78 -4.74 10.10
N HIS A 193 8.74 -4.44 8.80
CA HIS A 193 9.76 -4.83 7.81
C HIS A 193 10.57 -3.64 7.26
N ASP A 194 10.44 -2.46 7.84
CA ASP A 194 11.10 -1.25 7.33
C ASP A 194 12.62 -1.38 7.30
N ILE A 195 13.21 -1.98 8.35
CA ILE A 195 14.65 -2.21 8.43
C ILE A 195 15.09 -3.19 7.33
N ASP A 196 14.36 -4.27 7.16
CA ASP A 196 14.69 -5.30 6.17
C ASP A 196 14.67 -4.73 4.74
N ILE A 197 13.64 -3.98 4.38
CA ILE A 197 13.58 -3.40 3.03
C ILE A 197 14.59 -2.28 2.83
N ALA A 198 14.93 -1.52 3.89
CA ALA A 198 15.98 -0.50 3.80
C ALA A 198 17.36 -1.11 3.52
N VAL A 199 17.66 -2.23 4.17
CA VAL A 199 18.95 -2.94 3.99
C VAL A 199 18.97 -3.71 2.66
N ALA A 200 17.85 -4.31 2.26
CA ALA A 200 17.75 -5.12 1.04
C ALA A 200 17.78 -4.28 -0.24
N ALA A 201 17.24 -3.06 -0.21
CA ALA A 201 17.06 -2.24 -1.39
C ALA A 201 18.38 -1.63 -1.89
N ARG A 202 18.50 -1.53 -3.21
CA ARG A 202 19.61 -0.78 -3.83
C ARG A 202 19.49 0.71 -3.62
N LYS A 203 18.25 1.21 -3.50
CA LYS A 203 17.91 2.63 -3.35
C LYS A 203 16.81 2.75 -2.30
N THR A 204 17.03 3.51 -1.24
CA THR A 204 16.02 3.77 -0.21
C THR A 204 15.72 5.26 -0.15
N ILE A 205 14.46 5.61 -0.35
CA ILE A 205 13.93 6.96 -0.15
C ILE A 205 13.21 6.98 1.19
N VAL A 206 13.71 7.81 2.10
CA VAL A 206 13.07 8.06 3.38
C VAL A 206 12.38 9.41 3.34
N THR A 207 11.06 9.40 3.56
CA THR A 207 10.31 10.60 3.93
C THR A 207 10.20 10.66 5.45
N CYS A 208 10.29 11.85 6.06
CA CYS A 208 10.26 11.99 7.52
C CYS A 208 9.43 13.21 7.94
N GLU A 209 8.90 13.14 9.15
CA GLU A 209 8.20 14.25 9.79
C GLU A 209 9.19 15.38 10.13
N GLU A 210 10.35 15.01 10.67
CA GLU A 210 11.38 15.94 11.08
C GLU A 210 12.76 15.53 10.59
N ILE A 211 13.52 16.53 10.10
CA ILE A 211 14.98 16.39 9.96
C ILE A 211 15.63 16.90 11.23
N VAL A 212 16.38 16.02 11.89
CA VAL A 212 17.12 16.30 13.13
C VAL A 212 18.63 16.29 12.88
N SER A 213 19.44 16.83 13.79
CA SER A 213 20.90 16.78 13.62
C SER A 213 21.44 15.37 13.90
N ASN A 214 22.60 15.06 13.33
CA ASN A 214 23.31 13.81 13.62
C ASN A 214 23.61 13.67 15.12
N GLU A 215 23.94 14.76 15.80
CA GLU A 215 24.23 14.80 17.24
C GLU A 215 22.98 14.49 18.06
N TYR A 216 21.80 14.91 17.58
CA TYR A 216 20.53 14.57 18.23
C TYR A 216 20.32 13.05 18.27
N ILE A 217 20.53 12.37 17.15
CA ILE A 217 20.40 10.92 17.06
C ILE A 217 21.47 10.22 17.91
N ARG A 218 22.71 10.69 17.86
CA ARG A 218 23.84 10.10 18.62
C ARG A 218 23.69 10.18 20.14
N ARG A 219 22.83 11.06 20.65
CA ARG A 219 22.55 11.13 22.10
C ARG A 219 21.84 9.89 22.63
N ASP A 220 21.03 9.25 21.80
CA ASP A 220 20.32 8.02 22.16
C ASP A 220 20.32 7.03 20.98
N PRO A 221 21.45 6.33 20.79
CA PRO A 221 21.59 5.39 19.67
C PRO A 221 20.63 4.19 19.77
N THR A 222 20.02 3.97 20.94
CA THR A 222 19.05 2.88 21.13
C THR A 222 17.77 3.07 20.29
N LYS A 223 17.49 4.30 19.85
CA LYS A 223 16.34 4.64 18.99
C LYS A 223 16.66 4.55 17.48
N THR A 224 17.94 4.40 17.11
CA THR A 224 18.32 4.22 15.71
C THR A 224 17.77 2.91 15.17
N ARG A 225 17.09 2.96 14.03
CA ARG A 225 16.52 1.81 13.35
C ARG A 225 17.08 1.57 11.96
N ILE A 226 17.23 2.62 11.17
CA ILE A 226 17.83 2.55 9.84
C ILE A 226 19.14 3.33 9.87
N PHE A 227 20.21 2.72 9.36
CA PHE A 227 21.52 3.36 9.26
C PHE A 227 21.63 4.15 7.95
N GLY A 228 22.38 5.27 7.99
CA GLY A 228 22.50 6.18 6.87
C GLY A 228 23.06 5.56 5.60
N GLU A 229 23.91 4.54 5.73
CA GLU A 229 24.49 3.82 4.59
C GLU A 229 23.42 3.16 3.70
N CYS A 230 22.25 2.82 4.26
CA CYS A 230 21.15 2.22 3.52
C CYS A 230 20.28 3.25 2.80
N VAL A 231 20.45 4.57 3.05
CA VAL A 231 19.53 5.62 2.62
C VAL A 231 20.16 6.52 1.55
N GLN A 232 19.54 6.58 0.38
CA GLN A 232 20.00 7.41 -0.75
C GLN A 232 19.35 8.79 -0.75
N ALA A 233 18.18 8.93 -0.15
CA ALA A 233 17.49 10.22 -0.06
C ALA A 233 16.74 10.37 1.25
N VAL A 234 16.97 11.50 1.94
CA VAL A 234 16.14 11.97 3.06
C VAL A 234 15.33 13.17 2.60
N VAL A 235 14.03 13.09 2.79
CA VAL A 235 13.06 14.11 2.38
C VAL A 235 12.18 14.51 3.56
N LYS A 236 12.20 15.79 3.92
CA LYS A 236 11.23 16.30 4.90
C LYS A 236 9.84 16.37 4.26
N ALA A 237 8.90 15.59 4.79
CA ALA A 237 7.53 15.52 4.34
C ALA A 237 6.58 15.38 5.53
N PRO A 238 6.30 16.48 6.26
CA PRO A 238 5.36 16.44 7.38
C PRO A 238 4.00 15.93 6.94
N TYR A 239 3.36 15.11 7.78
CA TYR A 239 2.15 14.36 7.44
C TYR A 239 2.32 13.49 6.18
N GLY A 240 3.52 12.97 5.96
CA GLY A 240 3.83 12.17 4.76
C GLY A 240 3.15 10.80 4.71
N ALA A 241 2.60 10.33 5.84
CA ALA A 241 1.77 9.15 5.90
C ALA A 241 0.26 9.46 5.78
N TRP A 242 -0.17 10.75 5.78
CA TRP A 242 -1.58 11.09 5.64
C TRP A 242 -2.20 10.46 4.39
N PRO A 243 -3.41 9.87 4.43
CA PRO A 243 -4.43 9.93 5.50
C PRO A 243 -4.23 8.91 6.63
N ALA A 244 -3.21 8.06 6.58
CA ALA A 244 -2.84 7.14 7.64
C ALA A 244 -2.08 7.86 8.76
N GLN A 245 -1.95 7.19 9.91
CA GLN A 245 -1.27 7.74 11.09
C GLN A 245 0.25 7.70 10.96
N CYS A 246 0.92 8.53 11.74
CA CYS A 246 2.31 8.39 12.11
C CYS A 246 2.41 8.38 13.64
N TYR A 247 2.59 7.21 14.21
CA TYR A 247 2.62 7.04 15.68
C TYR A 247 3.53 8.08 16.36
N ASP A 248 3.10 8.62 17.48
CA ASP A 248 3.75 9.69 18.24
C ASP A 248 3.66 11.09 17.59
N TYR A 249 3.15 11.23 16.36
CA TYR A 249 3.01 12.50 15.64
C TYR A 249 1.55 12.87 15.36
N TYR A 250 0.78 11.97 14.75
CA TYR A 250 -0.63 12.19 14.43
C TYR A 250 -1.38 10.88 14.19
N ASP A 251 -2.67 10.93 14.42
CA ASP A 251 -3.58 9.81 14.23
C ASP A 251 -4.11 9.73 12.78
N ASP A 252 -4.77 8.62 12.45
CA ASP A 252 -5.50 8.43 11.20
C ASP A 252 -6.51 9.57 10.96
N ASP A 253 -6.56 10.07 9.73
CA ASP A 253 -7.64 10.93 9.29
C ASP A 253 -8.85 10.08 8.87
N ASP A 254 -9.70 9.76 9.86
CA ASP A 254 -10.89 8.92 9.70
C ASP A 254 -11.80 9.38 8.56
N ALA A 255 -11.99 10.70 8.42
CA ALA A 255 -12.81 11.24 7.36
C ALA A 255 -12.19 11.04 5.97
N ALA A 256 -10.86 11.20 5.84
CA ALA A 256 -10.16 11.00 4.57
C ALA A 256 -10.08 9.52 4.19
N LEU A 257 -9.86 8.63 5.15
CA LEU A 257 -9.85 7.18 4.89
C LEU A 257 -11.23 6.67 4.48
N LYS A 258 -12.30 7.18 5.09
CA LYS A 258 -13.69 6.90 4.67
C LYS A 258 -14.04 7.51 3.31
N GLU A 259 -13.53 8.70 3.00
CA GLU A 259 -13.66 9.33 1.68
C GLU A 259 -12.99 8.44 0.62
N TYR A 260 -11.75 8.01 0.86
CA TYR A 260 -11.03 7.09 0.00
C TYR A 260 -11.79 5.77 -0.22
N ASP A 261 -12.29 5.14 0.88
CA ASP A 261 -13.06 3.89 0.77
C ASP A 261 -14.29 4.06 -0.12
N LYS A 262 -15.01 5.17 -0.02
CA LYS A 262 -16.19 5.44 -0.84
C LYS A 262 -15.81 5.71 -2.29
N ALA A 263 -14.86 6.60 -2.53
CA ALA A 263 -14.43 7.00 -3.86
C ALA A 263 -13.79 5.84 -4.63
N SER A 264 -12.93 5.04 -3.98
CA SER A 264 -12.26 3.89 -4.59
C SER A 264 -13.20 2.74 -4.99
N LYS A 265 -14.48 2.81 -4.69
CA LYS A 265 -15.48 1.85 -5.16
C LYS A 265 -15.63 1.88 -6.68
N TYR A 266 -15.56 3.05 -7.29
CA TYR A 266 -15.71 3.26 -8.73
C TYR A 266 -14.40 3.82 -9.31
N GLN A 267 -14.00 3.35 -10.49
CA GLN A 267 -12.79 3.85 -11.15
C GLN A 267 -12.95 5.30 -11.59
N ASP A 268 -14.01 5.54 -12.37
CA ASP A 268 -14.40 6.80 -12.98
C ASP A 268 -15.93 6.92 -13.05
N LYS A 269 -16.42 8.00 -13.58
CA LYS A 269 -17.86 8.25 -13.68
C LYS A 269 -18.58 7.24 -14.58
N THR A 270 -17.93 6.74 -15.62
CA THR A 270 -18.49 5.72 -16.50
C THR A 270 -18.66 4.40 -15.76
N ASP A 271 -17.60 3.95 -15.05
CA ASP A 271 -17.65 2.74 -14.22
C ASP A 271 -18.71 2.88 -13.11
N ALA A 272 -18.88 4.07 -12.52
CA ALA A 272 -19.92 4.32 -11.52
C ALA A 272 -21.32 4.08 -12.09
N VAL A 273 -21.62 4.66 -13.24
CA VAL A 273 -22.93 4.48 -13.92
C VAL A 273 -23.18 3.01 -14.25
N GLU A 274 -22.20 2.32 -14.82
CA GLU A 274 -22.32 0.91 -15.16
C GLU A 274 -22.53 0.00 -13.93
N GLN A 275 -21.77 0.22 -12.86
CA GLN A 275 -21.90 -0.59 -11.65
C GLN A 275 -23.22 -0.34 -10.93
N LEU A 276 -23.73 0.90 -10.91
CA LEU A 276 -25.04 1.22 -10.36
C LEU A 276 -26.16 0.55 -11.16
N ALA A 277 -26.07 0.55 -12.49
CA ALA A 277 -27.04 -0.14 -13.36
C ALA A 277 -27.02 -1.67 -13.10
N LYS A 278 -25.83 -2.29 -12.99
CA LYS A 278 -25.69 -3.71 -12.65
C LYS A 278 -26.26 -4.03 -11.26
N ALA A 279 -26.04 -3.15 -10.28
CA ALA A 279 -26.58 -3.30 -8.94
C ALA A 279 -28.11 -3.24 -8.91
N ALA A 280 -28.71 -2.30 -9.65
CA ALA A 280 -30.16 -2.19 -9.81
C ALA A 280 -30.76 -3.46 -10.44
N ALA A 281 -30.19 -3.95 -11.53
CA ALA A 281 -30.64 -5.18 -12.19
C ALA A 281 -30.53 -6.41 -11.26
N LYS A 282 -29.47 -6.48 -10.45
CA LYS A 282 -29.31 -7.56 -9.46
C LYS A 282 -30.36 -7.47 -8.34
N ALA A 283 -30.66 -6.27 -7.85
CA ALA A 283 -31.67 -6.06 -6.81
C ALA A 283 -33.08 -6.42 -7.30
N VAL A 284 -33.44 -6.04 -8.53
CA VAL A 284 -34.71 -6.42 -9.17
C VAL A 284 -34.83 -7.94 -9.30
N LYS A 285 -33.79 -8.63 -9.79
CA LYS A 285 -33.77 -10.10 -9.87
C LYS A 285 -33.90 -10.80 -8.51
N ALA A 286 -33.37 -10.19 -7.45
CA ALA A 286 -33.52 -10.70 -6.09
C ALA A 286 -34.99 -10.56 -5.62
N LEU A 287 -35.63 -9.42 -5.89
CA LEU A 287 -37.04 -9.19 -5.58
C LEU A 287 -37.99 -10.12 -6.34
N GLU A 288 -37.69 -10.41 -7.60
CA GLU A 288 -38.47 -11.41 -8.40
C GLU A 288 -38.51 -12.78 -7.74
N LYS A 289 -37.44 -13.19 -7.04
CA LYS A 289 -37.36 -14.48 -6.34
C LYS A 289 -38.07 -14.47 -4.98
N ALA A 290 -38.28 -13.31 -4.38
CA ALA A 290 -38.97 -13.17 -3.10
C ALA A 290 -39.82 -11.88 -3.09
N PRO A 291 -40.90 -11.82 -3.86
CA PRO A 291 -41.65 -10.58 -4.11
C PRO A 291 -42.40 -10.04 -2.88
N ALA A 292 -42.56 -10.82 -1.84
CA ALA A 292 -43.19 -10.42 -0.58
C ALA A 292 -42.20 -9.83 0.45
N ASP A 293 -40.89 -9.81 0.13
CA ASP A 293 -39.85 -9.27 1.03
C ASP A 293 -39.76 -7.75 0.89
N GLU A 294 -40.30 -7.04 1.87
CA GLU A 294 -40.31 -5.56 1.91
C GLU A 294 -38.90 -4.96 1.93
N LYS A 295 -37.90 -5.66 2.50
CA LYS A 295 -36.52 -5.17 2.50
C LYS A 295 -35.92 -5.23 1.10
N LEU A 296 -36.18 -6.30 0.35
CA LEU A 296 -35.73 -6.42 -1.05
C LEU A 296 -36.42 -5.42 -1.95
N LYS A 297 -37.70 -5.14 -1.70
CA LYS A 297 -38.45 -4.13 -2.45
C LYS A 297 -37.85 -2.74 -2.27
N LEU A 298 -37.63 -2.30 -1.04
CA LEU A 298 -36.99 -1.02 -0.74
C LEU A 298 -35.57 -0.95 -1.31
N ALA A 299 -34.81 -2.03 -1.24
CA ALA A 299 -33.46 -2.08 -1.82
C ALA A 299 -33.47 -1.97 -3.34
N ALA A 300 -34.40 -2.61 -4.03
CA ALA A 300 -34.56 -2.53 -5.47
C ALA A 300 -34.97 -1.11 -5.92
N GLU A 301 -35.96 -0.51 -5.28
CA GLU A 301 -36.39 0.87 -5.55
C GLU A 301 -35.24 1.88 -5.36
N ALA A 302 -34.50 1.76 -4.27
CA ALA A 302 -33.34 2.64 -3.99
C ALA A 302 -32.21 2.46 -5.05
N ALA A 303 -31.91 1.21 -5.44
CA ALA A 303 -30.91 0.92 -6.45
C ALA A 303 -31.32 1.42 -7.84
N GLU A 304 -32.56 1.24 -8.25
CA GLU A 304 -33.07 1.78 -9.52
C GLU A 304 -33.07 3.31 -9.55
N LYS A 305 -33.46 3.96 -8.46
CA LYS A 305 -33.41 5.42 -8.33
C LYS A 305 -31.98 5.95 -8.48
N ALA A 306 -31.02 5.30 -7.79
CA ALA A 306 -29.61 5.69 -7.88
C ALA A 306 -29.05 5.49 -9.30
N ALA A 307 -29.38 4.36 -9.96
CA ALA A 307 -28.94 4.09 -11.32
C ALA A 307 -29.53 5.09 -12.34
N LYS A 308 -30.80 5.46 -12.21
CA LYS A 308 -31.45 6.45 -13.07
C LYS A 308 -30.83 7.84 -12.89
N ALA A 309 -30.62 8.29 -11.66
CA ALA A 309 -29.98 9.57 -11.36
C ALA A 309 -28.56 9.64 -11.90
N ALA A 310 -27.78 8.57 -11.75
CA ALA A 310 -26.42 8.50 -12.29
C ALA A 310 -26.40 8.50 -13.82
N ALA A 311 -27.31 7.77 -14.47
CA ALA A 311 -27.43 7.76 -15.92
C ALA A 311 -27.85 9.13 -16.50
N ALA A 312 -28.62 9.90 -15.74
CA ALA A 312 -29.00 11.29 -16.08
C ALA A 312 -27.88 12.31 -15.77
N GLY A 313 -26.80 11.90 -15.11
CA GLY A 313 -25.72 12.81 -14.68
C GLY A 313 -26.08 13.70 -13.48
N GLU A 314 -27.23 13.44 -12.84
CA GLU A 314 -27.73 14.27 -11.75
C GLU A 314 -27.06 13.98 -10.40
N LEU A 315 -26.70 12.72 -10.16
CA LEU A 315 -26.07 12.28 -8.90
C LEU A 315 -25.11 11.12 -9.16
N ILE A 316 -23.88 11.43 -9.56
CA ILE A 316 -22.81 10.45 -9.70
C ILE A 316 -21.99 10.49 -8.40
N PRO A 317 -21.75 9.34 -7.74
CA PRO A 317 -20.87 9.28 -6.58
C PRO A 317 -19.46 9.76 -6.90
N GLU A 318 -18.75 10.29 -5.91
CA GLU A 318 -17.31 10.55 -6.02
C GLU A 318 -16.57 9.25 -6.40
N THR A 319 -15.64 9.38 -7.35
CA THR A 319 -14.91 8.25 -7.92
C THR A 319 -13.44 8.28 -7.51
N PHE A 320 -12.73 7.18 -7.76
CA PHE A 320 -11.30 7.10 -7.52
C PHE A 320 -10.52 8.16 -8.31
N GLU A 321 -10.92 8.40 -9.56
CA GLU A 321 -10.35 9.49 -10.38
C GLU A 321 -10.61 10.87 -9.74
N ASP A 322 -11.81 11.14 -9.25
CA ASP A 322 -12.12 12.39 -8.56
C ASP A 322 -11.27 12.55 -7.28
N TYR A 323 -11.10 11.48 -6.51
CA TYR A 323 -10.23 11.47 -5.32
C TYR A 323 -8.78 11.80 -5.67
N LEU A 324 -8.21 11.14 -6.69
CA LEU A 324 -6.84 11.40 -7.12
C LEU A 324 -6.67 12.82 -7.67
N ASN A 325 -7.63 13.29 -8.47
CA ASN A 325 -7.65 14.66 -8.98
C ASN A 325 -7.71 15.69 -7.84
N LYS A 326 -8.41 15.36 -6.76
CA LYS A 326 -8.49 16.22 -5.58
C LYS A 326 -7.21 16.22 -4.75
N TRP A 327 -6.70 15.04 -4.37
CA TRP A 327 -5.69 14.91 -3.32
C TRP A 327 -4.27 14.61 -3.84
N VAL A 328 -4.13 14.14 -5.08
CA VAL A 328 -2.85 13.81 -5.69
C VAL A 328 -2.50 14.77 -6.82
N TYR A 329 -3.22 14.72 -7.92
CA TYR A 329 -2.93 15.54 -9.11
C TYR A 329 -3.29 17.01 -8.94
N GLY A 330 -4.28 17.32 -8.11
CA GLY A 330 -4.67 18.70 -7.77
C GLY A 330 -3.79 19.35 -6.70
N CYS A 331 -2.67 18.73 -6.36
CA CYS A 331 -1.63 19.27 -5.47
C CYS A 331 -0.27 19.05 -6.12
N LYS A 332 0.50 20.12 -6.35
CA LYS A 332 1.81 20.00 -7.00
C LYS A 332 2.87 19.35 -6.11
N ASP A 333 2.73 19.50 -4.79
CA ASP A 333 3.66 18.98 -3.79
C ASP A 333 2.99 18.75 -2.43
N GLN A 334 3.77 18.31 -1.46
CA GLN A 334 3.30 18.06 -0.09
C GLN A 334 2.81 19.34 0.59
N ALA A 335 3.37 20.49 0.32
CA ALA A 335 2.96 21.75 0.93
C ALA A 335 1.55 22.16 0.48
N GLU A 336 1.25 22.08 -0.83
CA GLU A 336 -0.11 22.34 -1.34
C GLU A 336 -1.14 21.32 -0.80
N LEU A 337 -0.72 20.06 -0.59
CA LEU A 337 -1.59 19.07 0.04
C LEU A 337 -1.94 19.50 1.47
N LEU A 338 -0.96 19.94 2.27
CA LEU A 338 -1.19 20.39 3.65
C LEU A 338 -2.07 21.64 3.69
N ASP A 339 -1.86 22.60 2.79
CA ASP A 339 -2.72 23.79 2.67
C ASP A 339 -4.17 23.39 2.37
N LYS A 340 -4.36 22.40 1.49
CA LYS A 340 -5.68 21.90 1.09
C LYS A 340 -6.38 21.13 2.20
N ILE A 341 -5.66 20.33 2.98
CA ILE A 341 -6.20 19.66 4.19
C ILE A 341 -6.65 20.71 5.21
N GLY A 342 -5.85 21.76 5.36
CA GLY A 342 -6.12 22.91 6.21
C GLY A 342 -5.63 22.74 7.64
N GLY A 343 -5.05 23.81 8.17
CA GLY A 343 -4.38 23.82 9.48
C GLY A 343 -5.24 23.33 10.65
N SER A 344 -6.53 23.69 10.67
CA SER A 344 -7.44 23.25 11.75
C SER A 344 -7.66 21.74 11.75
N ARG A 345 -7.67 21.09 10.57
CA ARG A 345 -7.79 19.62 10.46
C ARG A 345 -6.50 18.95 10.90
N LEU A 346 -5.36 19.43 10.40
CA LEU A 346 -4.05 18.91 10.78
C LEU A 346 -3.79 19.02 12.29
N MET A 347 -4.15 20.13 12.90
CA MET A 347 -4.02 20.33 14.35
C MET A 347 -4.88 19.35 15.17
N ARG A 348 -6.05 18.98 14.68
CA ARG A 348 -6.89 17.97 15.38
C ARG A 348 -6.32 16.56 15.30
N LEU A 349 -5.58 16.24 14.24
CA LEU A 349 -4.95 14.92 14.10
C LEU A 349 -3.69 14.79 14.95
N LYS A 350 -3.07 15.90 15.33
CA LYS A 350 -1.81 15.92 16.05
C LYS A 350 -1.95 15.23 17.42
N ASN A 351 -1.01 14.35 17.74
CA ASN A 351 -0.99 13.66 19.01
C ASN A 351 -0.65 14.60 20.15
N GLU A 352 -1.32 14.40 21.29
CA GLU A 352 -0.98 15.08 22.54
C GLU A 352 0.23 14.40 23.17
N PRO A 353 1.33 15.16 23.46
CA PRO A 353 2.60 14.56 23.90
C PRO A 353 2.52 13.68 25.15
N HIS A 354 1.52 13.93 25.99
CA HIS A 354 1.34 13.19 27.25
C HIS A 354 0.36 11.99 27.13
N LEU A 355 -0.39 11.92 26.04
CA LEU A 355 -1.35 10.85 25.78
C LEU A 355 -0.86 9.86 24.72
N GLY A 356 -0.04 10.33 23.77
CA GLY A 356 0.44 9.52 22.64
C GLY A 356 -0.60 9.31 21.54
N TYR A 357 -1.75 10.00 21.60
CA TYR A 357 -2.81 10.01 20.59
C TYR A 357 -3.53 11.37 20.58
N SER A 358 -4.34 11.62 19.56
CA SER A 358 -5.14 12.83 19.48
C SER A 358 -6.39 12.72 20.38
N THR A 359 -6.88 13.86 20.88
CA THR A 359 -8.09 13.92 21.74
C THR A 359 -9.37 14.12 20.93
N THR A 360 -9.33 14.04 19.63
CA THR A 360 -10.43 14.44 18.72
C THR A 360 -11.14 13.25 18.06
N HIS A 361 -10.99 12.07 18.60
CA HIS A 361 -11.75 10.88 18.19
C HIS A 361 -13.12 10.80 18.86
#